data_bcb0cb532f09c4dfdf6790ca1caa250e
#
_entry.id   bcb0cb532f09c4dfdf6790ca1caa250e
#
_cell.length_a   1.000
_cell.length_b   1.000
_cell.length_c   1.000
_cell.angle_alpha   90.00
_cell.angle_beta   90.00
_cell.angle_gamma   90.00
#
_symmetry.space_group_name_H-M   'P 1'
#
loop_
_entity.id
_entity.type
_entity.pdbx_description
1 polymer ?
#
loop_
_entity_poly.entity_id
_entity_poly.type
_entity_poly.pdbx_seq_one_letter_code
_entity_poly.pdbx_strand_id
1 'polypeptide(L)'
;METIMKKRWIFGILALVLGAGAVIAAVRSSKSAKPGGDELPFRLGKVQTEDLQVSVREVGAVDPVDKVDVKSAVSGRVTAIRVREGDAVKVGQVLAEVEPDVNQAQTLSDVQGAVAQALVKLHDAERSLLVQQALFDNGLIPRDALRPYVTGRDLAAADLHSAKSRYQIVEDRGIPISGDASTQQARVTSPMAGVVITKGIQLGQTVTSGVSSFNEGTVLFTVANLKSMIIRVNLNEVDIAKVKVGQPVRVTLDAYPQKTFTGRVRFVAPAAKLQDKIKVFEVEVAIDALEDSFRTGMSANVEILGERRPATLSIPLEALQRRDGRTVAYRLKSGLSASAISKAKDGLSGRNKFVWLADHWRDYFDTVPVSAGIATLERVEVLAVLAGGRSLRQGEQVCLEDPTRKKVEKDDEDN
;
A
#
# COMPACT_ATOMS: atom_id res chain seq x y z
N MET A 1 86.12 -3.43 -3.72
CA MET A 1 85.26 -2.40 -3.08
C MET A 1 83.78 -2.75 -3.14
N GLU A 2 83.35 -3.81 -3.78
CA GLU A 2 81.98 -4.21 -3.95
C GLU A 2 81.34 -5.05 -2.82
N THR A 3 82.18 -5.76 -2.03
CA THR A 3 81.63 -6.71 -1.05
C THR A 3 81.20 -6.05 0.28
N ILE A 4 81.64 -4.83 0.56
CA ILE A 4 81.27 -4.09 1.81
C ILE A 4 79.91 -3.37 1.63
N MET A 5 79.55 -2.99 0.41
CA MET A 5 78.28 -2.30 0.13
C MET A 5 77.09 -3.26 0.21
N LYS A 6 77.25 -4.54 -0.18
CA LYS A 6 76.19 -5.56 -0.10
C LYS A 6 75.82 -5.93 1.34
N LYS A 7 76.73 -5.96 2.25
CA LYS A 7 76.53 -6.28 3.67
C LYS A 7 75.74 -5.18 4.39
N ARG A 8 75.93 -3.90 4.06
CA ARG A 8 75.20 -2.75 4.67
C ARG A 8 73.75 -2.69 4.25
N TRP A 9 73.44 -3.10 3.01
CA TRP A 9 72.10 -3.19 2.53
C TRP A 9 71.28 -4.31 3.16
N ILE A 10 71.87 -5.47 3.42
CA ILE A 10 71.23 -6.61 4.09
C ILE A 10 70.91 -6.28 5.54
N PHE A 11 71.77 -5.54 6.25
CA PHE A 11 71.48 -5.07 7.60
C PHE A 11 70.42 -4.01 7.67
N GLY A 12 70.32 -3.15 6.65
CA GLY A 12 69.24 -2.16 6.52
C GLY A 12 67.87 -2.79 6.30
N ILE A 13 67.78 -3.82 5.46
CA ILE A 13 66.53 -4.55 5.19
C ILE A 13 66.12 -5.38 6.41
N LEU A 14 67.06 -5.99 7.12
CA LEU A 14 66.79 -6.77 8.35
C LEU A 14 66.25 -5.89 9.48
N ALA A 15 66.81 -4.66 9.64
CA ALA A 15 66.32 -3.68 10.62
C ALA A 15 64.94 -3.17 10.29
N LEU A 16 64.60 -3.01 8.97
CA LEU A 16 63.28 -2.55 8.51
C LEU A 16 62.22 -3.62 8.70
N VAL A 17 62.55 -4.91 8.49
CA VAL A 17 61.63 -6.04 8.73
C VAL A 17 61.41 -6.25 10.25
N LEU A 18 62.41 -6.09 11.09
CA LEU A 18 62.27 -6.16 12.54
C LEU A 18 61.47 -4.96 13.09
N GLY A 19 61.68 -3.76 12.55
CA GLY A 19 60.87 -2.56 12.87
C GLY A 19 59.41 -2.71 12.46
N ALA A 20 59.15 -3.23 11.26
CA ALA A 20 57.80 -3.52 10.79
C ALA A 20 57.08 -4.62 11.61
N GLY A 21 57.85 -5.65 12.00
CA GLY A 21 57.37 -6.71 12.90
C GLY A 21 56.94 -6.19 14.27
N ALA A 22 57.77 -5.27 14.86
CA ALA A 22 57.46 -4.64 16.14
C ALA A 22 56.24 -3.71 16.07
N VAL A 23 56.07 -2.96 14.98
CA VAL A 23 54.92 -2.11 14.77
C VAL A 23 53.64 -2.96 14.55
N ILE A 24 53.73 -4.06 13.81
CA ILE A 24 52.62 -4.98 13.62
C ILE A 24 52.25 -5.69 14.94
N ALA A 25 53.21 -6.04 15.75
CA ALA A 25 52.99 -6.62 17.09
C ALA A 25 52.39 -5.59 18.05
N ALA A 26 52.85 -4.33 18.03
CA ALA A 26 52.27 -3.24 18.82
C ALA A 26 50.85 -2.86 18.38
N VAL A 27 50.55 -2.86 17.08
CA VAL A 27 49.17 -2.63 16.54
C VAL A 27 48.28 -3.83 16.81
N ARG A 28 48.79 -5.06 16.82
CA ARG A 28 48.00 -6.23 17.25
C ARG A 28 47.76 -6.28 18.75
N SER A 29 48.70 -5.86 19.57
CA SER A 29 48.47 -5.78 21.02
C SER A 29 47.55 -4.61 21.42
N SER A 30 47.53 -3.51 20.65
CA SER A 30 46.56 -2.42 20.90
C SER A 30 45.14 -2.70 20.41
N LYS A 31 44.94 -3.70 19.53
CA LYS A 31 43.58 -4.13 19.11
C LYS A 31 42.96 -5.19 20.01
N SER A 32 43.62 -5.65 21.03
CA SER A 32 43.10 -6.68 21.94
C SER A 32 42.74 -6.18 23.33
N ALA A 33 42.73 -4.86 23.54
CA ALA A 33 42.07 -4.27 24.69
C ALA A 33 40.61 -3.94 24.29
N LYS A 34 39.75 -4.97 24.17
CA LYS A 34 38.35 -4.78 24.52
C LYS A 34 38.34 -4.18 25.93
N PRO A 35 37.69 -3.02 26.18
CA PRO A 35 37.47 -2.64 27.55
C PRO A 35 36.61 -3.75 28.14
N GLY A 36 37.21 -4.58 28.97
CA GLY A 36 36.53 -5.47 29.90
C GLY A 36 35.80 -4.58 30.88
N GLY A 37 34.78 -3.83 30.40
CA GLY A 37 33.76 -3.33 31.28
C GLY A 37 33.10 -4.55 31.85
N ASP A 38 33.01 -4.59 33.16
CA ASP A 38 32.28 -5.58 33.95
C ASP A 38 30.90 -5.80 33.34
N GLU A 39 30.78 -6.69 32.34
CA GLU A 39 29.48 -7.06 31.76
C GLU A 39 28.69 -7.74 32.87
N LEU A 40 27.74 -7.02 33.37
CA LEU A 40 26.73 -7.58 34.26
C LEU A 40 26.06 -8.76 33.54
N PRO A 41 25.72 -9.85 34.25
CA PRO A 41 25.05 -11.00 33.63
C PRO A 41 23.60 -10.70 33.26
N PHE A 42 23.17 -9.47 33.45
CA PHE A 42 21.83 -8.94 33.11
C PHE A 42 21.97 -7.50 32.66
N ARG A 43 21.08 -7.12 31.76
CA ARG A 43 20.94 -5.74 31.28
C ARG A 43 19.97 -4.98 32.19
N LEU A 44 20.31 -3.74 32.52
CA LEU A 44 19.47 -2.86 33.33
C LEU A 44 18.92 -1.73 32.48
N GLY A 45 17.62 -1.46 32.65
CA GLY A 45 16.95 -0.30 32.11
C GLY A 45 16.58 0.68 33.24
N LYS A 46 16.31 1.94 32.87
CA LYS A 46 15.90 2.98 33.82
C LYS A 46 14.39 3.22 33.75
N VAL A 47 13.78 3.41 34.90
CA VAL A 47 12.44 3.94 35.04
C VAL A 47 12.49 5.45 34.76
N GLN A 48 11.71 5.93 33.80
CA GLN A 48 11.71 7.33 33.38
C GLN A 48 10.29 7.88 33.34
N THR A 49 10.17 9.18 33.52
CA THR A 49 8.91 9.90 33.28
C THR A 49 9.07 10.62 31.95
N GLU A 50 8.23 10.27 30.99
CA GLU A 50 8.31 10.80 29.64
C GLU A 50 6.93 10.81 28.96
N ASP A 51 6.83 11.46 27.82
CA ASP A 51 5.65 11.43 26.99
C ASP A 51 5.69 10.15 26.14
N LEU A 52 4.72 9.28 26.37
CA LEU A 52 4.54 8.09 25.54
C LEU A 52 3.49 8.35 24.47
N GLN A 53 3.80 8.00 23.24
CA GLN A 53 2.87 8.04 22.12
C GLN A 53 2.94 6.73 21.35
N VAL A 54 1.80 6.05 21.28
CA VAL A 54 1.67 4.88 20.39
C VAL A 54 1.72 5.37 18.97
N SER A 55 2.52 4.74 18.13
CA SER A 55 2.51 5.00 16.70
C SER A 55 2.54 3.68 15.93
N VAL A 56 1.87 3.67 14.79
CA VAL A 56 1.92 2.59 13.81
C VAL A 56 2.68 3.11 12.61
N ARG A 57 3.75 2.40 12.22
CA ARG A 57 4.61 2.77 11.09
C ARG A 57 4.51 1.71 10.03
N GLU A 58 4.16 2.13 8.82
CA GLU A 58 4.07 1.26 7.65
C GLU A 58 4.43 2.03 6.39
N VAL A 59 4.75 1.28 5.35
CA VAL A 59 5.01 1.83 4.02
C VAL A 59 3.73 1.80 3.21
N GLY A 60 3.37 2.93 2.64
CA GLY A 60 2.25 3.07 1.73
C GLY A 60 2.68 3.57 0.35
N ALA A 61 1.73 3.69 -0.55
CA ALA A 61 1.91 4.27 -1.87
C ALA A 61 0.99 5.47 -2.07
N VAL A 62 1.51 6.49 -2.72
CA VAL A 62 0.73 7.65 -3.17
C VAL A 62 -0.16 7.22 -4.34
N ASP A 63 -1.47 7.41 -4.22
CA ASP A 63 -2.44 7.03 -5.24
C ASP A 63 -3.51 8.12 -5.39
N PRO A 64 -4.06 8.37 -6.58
CA PRO A 64 -5.18 9.29 -6.74
C PRO A 64 -6.44 8.70 -6.11
N VAL A 65 -7.30 9.56 -5.58
CA VAL A 65 -8.63 9.15 -5.06
C VAL A 65 -9.47 8.59 -6.20
N ASP A 66 -9.51 9.34 -7.31
CA ASP A 66 -10.30 9.00 -8.48
C ASP A 66 -9.38 8.59 -9.61
N LYS A 67 -9.47 7.34 -10.03
CA LYS A 67 -8.83 6.80 -11.23
C LYS A 67 -9.77 5.86 -11.95
N VAL A 68 -9.75 5.89 -13.27
CA VAL A 68 -10.58 5.07 -14.13
C VAL A 68 -9.72 4.44 -15.24
N ASP A 69 -9.88 3.14 -15.37
CA ASP A 69 -9.30 2.39 -16.49
C ASP A 69 -10.23 2.48 -17.69
N VAL A 70 -9.74 3.13 -18.75
CA VAL A 70 -10.47 3.32 -20.00
C VAL A 70 -10.21 2.12 -20.90
N LYS A 71 -11.29 1.40 -21.25
CA LYS A 71 -11.28 0.22 -22.09
C LYS A 71 -12.02 0.51 -23.41
N SER A 72 -11.74 -0.25 -24.45
CA SER A 72 -12.50 -0.15 -25.71
C SER A 72 -13.87 -0.80 -25.57
N ALA A 73 -14.87 -0.17 -26.16
CA ALA A 73 -16.21 -0.75 -26.31
C ALA A 73 -16.23 -1.85 -27.40
N VAL A 74 -15.28 -1.85 -28.32
CA VAL A 74 -15.17 -2.79 -29.43
C VAL A 74 -13.83 -3.51 -29.42
N SER A 75 -13.82 -4.75 -29.91
CA SER A 75 -12.60 -5.47 -30.23
C SER A 75 -12.11 -5.06 -31.61
N GLY A 76 -10.81 -4.92 -31.79
CA GLY A 76 -10.25 -4.49 -33.07
C GLY A 76 -8.83 -4.01 -32.97
N ARG A 77 -8.36 -3.29 -33.99
CA ARG A 77 -7.00 -2.79 -34.09
C ARG A 77 -6.93 -1.28 -33.83
N VAL A 78 -5.98 -0.85 -32.99
CA VAL A 78 -5.73 0.58 -32.72
C VAL A 78 -5.16 1.26 -33.96
N THR A 79 -5.90 2.23 -34.52
CA THR A 79 -5.53 2.97 -35.74
C THR A 79 -4.94 4.33 -35.43
N ALA A 80 -5.34 4.96 -34.32
CA ALA A 80 -4.79 6.23 -33.90
C ALA A 80 -4.73 6.35 -32.37
N ILE A 81 -3.71 7.03 -31.88
CA ILE A 81 -3.56 7.40 -30.47
C ILE A 81 -3.40 8.92 -30.44
N ARG A 82 -4.30 9.62 -29.71
CA ARG A 82 -4.39 11.08 -29.69
C ARG A 82 -3.75 11.73 -28.46
N VAL A 83 -3.38 10.91 -27.45
CA VAL A 83 -2.84 11.38 -26.18
C VAL A 83 -1.61 10.59 -25.75
N ARG A 84 -0.79 11.19 -24.90
CA ARG A 84 0.39 10.60 -24.28
C ARG A 84 0.23 10.56 -22.76
N GLU A 85 1.07 9.77 -22.10
CA GLU A 85 1.18 9.82 -20.66
C GLU A 85 1.62 11.23 -20.21
N GLY A 86 0.92 11.76 -19.19
CA GLY A 86 1.09 13.12 -18.71
C GLY A 86 0.13 14.16 -19.32
N ASP A 87 -0.58 13.83 -20.40
CA ASP A 87 -1.52 14.77 -21.01
C ASP A 87 -2.77 14.96 -20.15
N ALA A 88 -3.20 16.22 -20.02
CA ALA A 88 -4.47 16.56 -19.39
C ALA A 88 -5.63 16.35 -20.37
N VAL A 89 -6.68 15.68 -19.91
CA VAL A 89 -7.85 15.31 -20.71
C VAL A 89 -9.15 15.78 -20.07
N LYS A 90 -10.15 16.07 -20.91
CA LYS A 90 -11.50 16.46 -20.50
C LYS A 90 -12.46 15.27 -20.66
N VAL A 91 -13.60 15.33 -19.98
CA VAL A 91 -14.71 14.38 -20.20
C VAL A 91 -15.10 14.37 -21.66
N GLY A 92 -15.26 13.18 -22.28
CA GLY A 92 -15.62 13.00 -23.68
C GLY A 92 -14.49 13.24 -24.69
N GLN A 93 -13.29 13.64 -24.26
CA GLN A 93 -12.16 13.82 -25.15
C GLN A 93 -11.70 12.47 -25.75
N VAL A 94 -11.51 12.42 -27.07
CA VAL A 94 -11.03 11.23 -27.78
C VAL A 94 -9.58 10.98 -27.42
N LEU A 95 -9.30 9.78 -26.91
CA LEU A 95 -7.96 9.28 -26.54
C LEU A 95 -7.32 8.43 -27.62
N ALA A 96 -8.11 7.54 -28.22
CA ALA A 96 -7.69 6.66 -29.30
C ALA A 96 -8.83 6.32 -30.25
N GLU A 97 -8.48 5.78 -31.41
CA GLU A 97 -9.41 5.24 -32.41
C GLU A 97 -9.08 3.76 -32.65
N VAL A 98 -10.14 2.93 -32.69
CA VAL A 98 -10.05 1.49 -32.88
C VAL A 98 -10.87 1.10 -34.08
N GLU A 99 -10.26 0.42 -35.05
CA GLU A 99 -10.92 -0.21 -36.16
C GLU A 99 -11.54 -1.53 -35.70
N PRO A 100 -12.88 -1.69 -35.72
CA PRO A 100 -13.53 -2.92 -35.28
C PRO A 100 -13.07 -4.14 -36.08
N ASP A 101 -13.07 -5.30 -35.45
CA ASP A 101 -12.85 -6.56 -36.15
C ASP A 101 -14.03 -6.89 -37.11
N VAL A 102 -13.81 -7.84 -38.02
CA VAL A 102 -14.79 -8.18 -39.07
C VAL A 102 -16.14 -8.59 -38.51
N ASN A 103 -16.19 -9.29 -37.40
CA ASN A 103 -17.44 -9.75 -36.77
C ASN A 103 -18.26 -8.57 -36.21
N GLN A 104 -17.57 -7.62 -35.58
CA GLN A 104 -18.22 -6.41 -35.04
C GLN A 104 -18.61 -5.44 -36.14
N ALA A 105 -17.80 -5.28 -37.17
CA ALA A 105 -18.14 -4.49 -38.35
C ALA A 105 -19.41 -5.04 -39.06
N GLN A 106 -19.55 -6.37 -39.13
CA GLN A 106 -20.76 -6.99 -39.68
C GLN A 106 -22.00 -6.72 -38.80
N THR A 107 -21.88 -6.86 -37.48
CA THR A 107 -22.97 -6.53 -36.54
C THR A 107 -23.43 -5.07 -36.67
N LEU A 108 -22.50 -4.12 -36.87
CA LEU A 108 -22.80 -2.72 -37.10
C LEU A 108 -23.57 -2.50 -38.44
N SER A 109 -23.08 -3.17 -39.49
CA SER A 109 -23.75 -3.13 -40.83
C SER A 109 -25.17 -3.69 -40.75
N ASP A 110 -25.39 -4.77 -39.99
CA ASP A 110 -26.71 -5.37 -39.80
C ASP A 110 -27.67 -4.44 -39.08
N VAL A 111 -27.20 -3.72 -38.05
CA VAL A 111 -28.00 -2.73 -37.32
C VAL A 111 -28.36 -1.54 -38.23
N GLN A 112 -27.45 -1.05 -39.04
CA GLN A 112 -27.75 -0.01 -40.05
C GLN A 112 -28.74 -0.49 -41.07
N GLY A 113 -28.53 -1.69 -41.60
CA GLY A 113 -29.42 -2.33 -42.57
C GLY A 113 -30.85 -2.50 -42.01
N ALA A 114 -30.98 -2.88 -40.75
CA ALA A 114 -32.28 -3.03 -40.07
C ALA A 114 -33.04 -1.69 -40.00
N VAL A 115 -32.37 -0.57 -39.71
CA VAL A 115 -33.03 0.78 -39.71
C VAL A 115 -33.46 1.16 -41.11
N ALA A 116 -32.59 0.94 -42.13
CA ALA A 116 -32.93 1.25 -43.51
C ALA A 116 -34.16 0.43 -44.00
N GLN A 117 -34.16 -0.88 -43.70
CA GLN A 117 -35.30 -1.76 -44.06
C GLN A 117 -36.58 -1.36 -43.35
N ALA A 118 -36.53 -1.02 -42.05
CA ALA A 118 -37.71 -0.58 -41.30
C ALA A 118 -38.23 0.76 -41.82
N LEU A 119 -37.35 1.66 -42.25
CA LEU A 119 -37.73 2.93 -42.85
C LEU A 119 -38.49 2.72 -44.18
N VAL A 120 -37.98 1.83 -45.05
CA VAL A 120 -38.64 1.49 -46.33
C VAL A 120 -40.02 0.88 -46.08
N LYS A 121 -40.12 -0.07 -45.12
CA LYS A 121 -41.40 -0.70 -44.75
C LYS A 121 -42.39 0.32 -44.24
N LEU A 122 -42.01 1.28 -43.40
CA LEU A 122 -42.87 2.32 -42.92
C LEU A 122 -43.40 3.20 -44.08
N HIS A 123 -42.48 3.60 -44.98
CA HIS A 123 -42.84 4.44 -46.12
C HIS A 123 -43.85 3.73 -47.05
N ASP A 124 -43.68 2.42 -47.30
CA ASP A 124 -44.63 1.64 -48.11
C ASP A 124 -45.98 1.47 -47.40
N ALA A 125 -45.99 1.26 -46.08
CA ALA A 125 -47.20 1.18 -45.28
C ALA A 125 -47.94 2.54 -45.24
N GLU A 126 -47.24 3.66 -45.11
CA GLU A 126 -47.80 5.02 -45.17
C GLU A 126 -48.42 5.30 -46.57
N ARG A 127 -47.69 4.95 -47.63
CA ARG A 127 -48.22 5.11 -49.01
C ARG A 127 -49.49 4.29 -49.23
N SER A 128 -49.51 3.03 -48.75
CA SER A 128 -50.67 2.14 -48.87
C SER A 128 -51.86 2.68 -48.08
N LEU A 129 -51.62 3.18 -46.85
CA LEU A 129 -52.65 3.80 -46.02
C LEU A 129 -53.19 5.04 -46.69
N LEU A 130 -52.39 5.90 -47.30
CA LEU A 130 -52.80 7.14 -47.95
C LEU A 130 -53.74 6.84 -49.13
N VAL A 131 -53.44 5.82 -49.94
CA VAL A 131 -54.31 5.37 -51.04
C VAL A 131 -55.66 4.86 -50.49
N GLN A 132 -55.67 4.02 -49.50
CA GLN A 132 -56.91 3.47 -48.92
C GLN A 132 -57.73 4.52 -48.16
N GLN A 133 -57.05 5.48 -47.51
CA GLN A 133 -57.72 6.64 -46.88
C GLN A 133 -58.49 7.48 -47.92
N ALA A 134 -57.84 7.75 -49.07
CA ALA A 134 -58.49 8.47 -50.15
C ALA A 134 -59.70 7.71 -50.72
N LEU A 135 -59.66 6.37 -50.84
CA LEU A 135 -60.82 5.57 -51.23
C LEU A 135 -61.94 5.58 -50.20
N PHE A 136 -61.60 5.57 -48.92
CA PHE A 136 -62.57 5.69 -47.84
C PHE A 136 -63.20 7.05 -47.81
N ASP A 137 -62.44 8.14 -47.93
CA ASP A 137 -62.92 9.52 -47.94
C ASP A 137 -63.90 9.79 -49.13
N ASN A 138 -63.72 9.08 -50.26
CA ASN A 138 -64.62 9.09 -51.40
C ASN A 138 -65.77 8.08 -51.28
N GLY A 139 -65.92 7.39 -50.13
CA GLY A 139 -67.03 6.46 -49.90
C GLY A 139 -66.94 5.13 -50.67
N LEU A 140 -65.77 4.79 -51.24
CA LEU A 140 -65.59 3.62 -52.09
C LEU A 140 -65.26 2.33 -51.30
N ILE A 141 -64.86 2.46 -50.05
CA ILE A 141 -64.58 1.33 -49.14
C ILE A 141 -65.20 1.58 -47.75
N PRO A 142 -65.60 0.52 -47.04
CA PRO A 142 -66.06 0.62 -45.65
C PRO A 142 -64.87 0.83 -44.66
N ARG A 143 -65.20 1.34 -43.50
CA ARG A 143 -64.23 1.65 -42.45
C ARG A 143 -63.44 0.42 -42.02
N ASP A 144 -64.06 -0.75 -41.99
CA ASP A 144 -63.40 -1.99 -41.61
C ASP A 144 -62.24 -2.43 -42.57
N ALA A 145 -62.36 -2.05 -43.85
CA ALA A 145 -61.39 -2.27 -44.88
C ALA A 145 -60.17 -1.34 -44.71
N LEU A 146 -60.27 -0.19 -44.07
CA LEU A 146 -59.18 0.75 -43.76
C LEU A 146 -58.35 0.26 -42.56
N ARG A 147 -58.99 -0.40 -41.59
CA ARG A 147 -58.37 -0.80 -40.31
C ARG A 147 -57.08 -1.59 -40.47
N PRO A 148 -56.93 -2.60 -41.35
CA PRO A 148 -55.66 -3.33 -41.55
C PRO A 148 -54.50 -2.43 -41.98
N TYR A 149 -54.77 -1.38 -42.80
CA TYR A 149 -53.74 -0.46 -43.31
C TYR A 149 -53.25 0.48 -42.21
N VAL A 150 -54.17 0.94 -41.33
CA VAL A 150 -53.79 1.71 -40.12
C VAL A 150 -52.91 0.87 -39.21
N THR A 151 -53.36 -0.35 -38.90
CA THR A 151 -52.56 -1.28 -38.05
C THR A 151 -51.22 -1.63 -38.70
N GLY A 152 -51.19 -1.84 -40.03
CA GLY A 152 -49.93 -2.10 -40.76
C GLY A 152 -48.91 -0.95 -40.65
N ARG A 153 -49.41 0.31 -40.79
CA ARG A 153 -48.55 1.49 -40.62
C ARG A 153 -48.06 1.60 -39.18
N ASP A 154 -48.92 1.35 -38.18
CA ASP A 154 -48.53 1.44 -36.75
C ASP A 154 -47.51 0.38 -36.38
N LEU A 155 -47.63 -0.84 -36.91
CA LEU A 155 -46.64 -1.90 -36.76
C LEU A 155 -45.30 -1.53 -37.40
N ALA A 156 -45.31 -1.00 -38.64
CA ALA A 156 -44.09 -0.57 -39.31
C ALA A 156 -43.41 0.61 -38.60
N ALA A 157 -44.19 1.51 -37.97
CA ALA A 157 -43.67 2.59 -37.14
C ALA A 157 -43.03 2.07 -35.86
N ALA A 158 -43.61 1.06 -35.21
CA ALA A 158 -43.04 0.40 -34.03
C ALA A 158 -41.77 -0.35 -34.38
N ASP A 159 -41.71 -1.03 -35.53
CA ASP A 159 -40.49 -1.70 -36.03
C ASP A 159 -39.36 -0.71 -36.24
N LEU A 160 -39.63 0.44 -36.88
CA LEU A 160 -38.65 1.50 -37.07
C LEU A 160 -38.17 2.07 -35.74
N HIS A 161 -39.07 2.30 -34.79
CA HIS A 161 -38.72 2.77 -33.44
C HIS A 161 -37.78 1.76 -32.75
N SER A 162 -38.08 0.47 -32.80
CA SER A 162 -37.23 -0.59 -32.25
C SER A 162 -35.85 -0.64 -32.91
N ALA A 163 -35.78 -0.56 -34.24
CA ALA A 163 -34.55 -0.54 -34.99
C ALA A 163 -33.67 0.69 -34.65
N LYS A 164 -34.32 1.89 -34.56
CA LYS A 164 -33.62 3.12 -34.13
C LYS A 164 -33.12 3.05 -32.70
N SER A 165 -33.86 2.44 -31.78
CA SER A 165 -33.41 2.27 -30.40
C SER A 165 -32.18 1.38 -30.31
N ARG A 166 -32.14 0.28 -31.10
CA ARG A 166 -30.93 -0.56 -31.19
C ARG A 166 -29.72 0.18 -31.77
N TYR A 167 -29.97 0.98 -32.82
CA TYR A 167 -28.96 1.84 -33.42
C TYR A 167 -28.38 2.83 -32.39
N GLN A 168 -29.23 3.49 -31.62
CA GLN A 168 -28.85 4.48 -30.64
C GLN A 168 -28.00 3.86 -29.50
N ILE A 169 -28.34 2.65 -29.04
CA ILE A 169 -27.55 1.92 -28.05
C ILE A 169 -26.12 1.67 -28.56
N VAL A 170 -25.95 1.42 -29.83
CA VAL A 170 -24.63 1.17 -30.43
C VAL A 170 -23.84 2.48 -30.57
N GLU A 171 -24.52 3.56 -30.98
CA GLU A 171 -23.95 4.91 -31.12
C GLU A 171 -23.48 5.48 -29.77
N ASP A 172 -24.30 5.35 -28.74
CA ASP A 172 -24.00 5.81 -27.36
C ASP A 172 -22.78 5.09 -26.76
N ARG A 173 -22.45 3.90 -27.27
CA ARG A 173 -21.23 3.19 -26.89
C ARG A 173 -19.96 3.72 -27.57
N GLY A 174 -20.03 4.86 -28.27
CA GLY A 174 -18.89 5.53 -28.87
C GLY A 174 -18.48 4.96 -30.24
N ILE A 175 -19.36 4.20 -30.89
CA ILE A 175 -19.17 3.72 -32.26
C ILE A 175 -19.90 4.67 -33.19
N PRO A 176 -19.22 5.60 -33.89
CA PRO A 176 -19.89 6.46 -34.84
C PRO A 176 -20.32 5.63 -36.03
N ILE A 177 -21.64 5.50 -36.18
CA ILE A 177 -22.25 4.77 -37.31
C ILE A 177 -22.51 5.72 -38.51
N SER A 178 -22.37 7.03 -38.31
CA SER A 178 -22.53 8.07 -39.32
C SER A 178 -21.24 8.32 -40.07
N GLY A 179 -21.07 7.71 -41.24
CA GLY A 179 -19.91 7.92 -42.14
C GLY A 179 -19.89 6.91 -43.25
N ASP A 180 -19.16 7.21 -44.35
CA ASP A 180 -18.89 6.25 -45.40
C ASP A 180 -18.35 4.93 -44.81
N ALA A 181 -18.83 3.80 -45.30
CA ALA A 181 -18.51 2.45 -44.83
C ALA A 181 -17.00 2.12 -44.79
N SER A 182 -16.15 3.01 -45.29
CA SER A 182 -14.71 2.88 -45.32
C SER A 182 -13.99 3.38 -44.05
N THR A 183 -14.68 4.01 -43.11
CA THR A 183 -14.07 4.64 -41.91
C THR A 183 -14.88 4.46 -40.63
N GLN A 184 -15.38 3.26 -40.37
CA GLN A 184 -16.02 2.92 -39.11
C GLN A 184 -14.95 2.74 -38.02
N GLN A 185 -14.49 3.85 -37.44
CA GLN A 185 -13.53 3.82 -36.33
C GLN A 185 -14.26 4.11 -35.04
N ALA A 186 -14.19 3.19 -34.10
CA ALA A 186 -14.72 3.41 -32.74
C ALA A 186 -13.82 4.38 -32.00
N ARG A 187 -14.42 5.44 -31.43
CA ARG A 187 -13.70 6.44 -30.63
C ARG A 187 -13.68 6.04 -29.17
N VAL A 188 -12.50 5.92 -28.63
CA VAL A 188 -12.31 5.69 -27.18
C VAL A 188 -12.18 7.05 -26.52
N THR A 189 -13.14 7.40 -25.65
CA THR A 189 -13.21 8.72 -24.99
C THR A 189 -12.93 8.60 -23.50
N SER A 190 -12.45 9.70 -22.89
CA SER A 190 -12.24 9.77 -21.45
C SER A 190 -13.58 9.93 -20.72
N PRO A 191 -13.89 9.07 -19.72
CA PRO A 191 -15.10 9.18 -18.91
C PRO A 191 -15.01 10.28 -17.85
N MET A 192 -13.80 10.77 -17.55
CA MET A 192 -13.57 11.80 -16.55
C MET A 192 -12.53 12.83 -17.01
N ALA A 193 -12.54 14.00 -16.40
CA ALA A 193 -11.44 14.96 -16.54
C ALA A 193 -10.28 14.58 -15.62
N GLY A 194 -9.06 14.64 -16.12
CA GLY A 194 -7.87 14.25 -15.36
C GLY A 194 -6.60 14.27 -16.18
N VAL A 195 -5.64 13.47 -15.78
CA VAL A 195 -4.36 13.27 -16.47
C VAL A 195 -4.22 11.79 -16.83
N VAL A 196 -3.72 11.49 -18.01
CA VAL A 196 -3.37 10.13 -18.43
C VAL A 196 -2.14 9.67 -17.67
N ILE A 197 -2.28 8.73 -16.75
CA ILE A 197 -1.16 8.21 -15.93
C ILE A 197 -0.47 7.02 -16.58
N THR A 198 -1.22 6.19 -17.32
CA THR A 198 -0.65 5.06 -18.06
C THR A 198 -1.29 4.92 -19.44
N LYS A 199 -0.48 4.53 -20.40
CA LYS A 199 -0.89 4.15 -21.77
C LYS A 199 -0.50 2.71 -22.01
N GLY A 200 -1.47 1.78 -21.94
CA GLY A 200 -1.27 0.33 -22.08
C GLY A 200 -1.30 -0.18 -23.52
N ILE A 201 -1.33 0.71 -24.53
CA ILE A 201 -1.51 0.32 -25.94
C ILE A 201 -0.48 0.94 -26.87
N GLN A 202 -0.31 0.29 -28.03
CA GLN A 202 0.52 0.76 -29.13
C GLN A 202 -0.30 0.86 -30.43
N LEU A 203 0.17 1.70 -31.34
CA LEU A 203 -0.44 1.80 -32.67
C LEU A 203 -0.34 0.44 -33.42
N GLY A 204 -1.45 0.01 -34.04
CA GLY A 204 -1.53 -1.27 -34.73
C GLY A 204 -1.78 -2.49 -33.83
N GLN A 205 -1.81 -2.33 -32.50
CA GLN A 205 -2.10 -3.40 -31.56
C GLN A 205 -3.58 -3.79 -31.63
N THR A 206 -3.86 -5.09 -31.51
CA THR A 206 -5.23 -5.60 -31.37
C THR A 206 -5.66 -5.54 -29.90
N VAL A 207 -6.86 -5.04 -29.65
CA VAL A 207 -7.48 -4.89 -28.32
C VAL A 207 -8.81 -5.64 -28.26
N THR A 208 -9.18 -6.11 -27.09
CA THR A 208 -10.44 -6.80 -26.83
C THR A 208 -11.40 -5.89 -26.10
N SER A 209 -12.69 -5.98 -26.47
CA SER A 209 -13.77 -5.23 -25.80
C SER A 209 -13.93 -5.65 -24.34
N GLY A 210 -14.13 -4.66 -23.45
CA GLY A 210 -14.50 -4.91 -22.06
C GLY A 210 -15.98 -5.23 -21.86
N VAL A 211 -16.82 -5.12 -22.90
CA VAL A 211 -18.28 -5.25 -22.79
C VAL A 211 -18.79 -6.58 -23.34
N SER A 212 -18.08 -7.18 -24.29
CA SER A 212 -18.58 -8.32 -25.07
C SER A 212 -17.88 -9.64 -24.81
N SER A 213 -16.86 -9.68 -23.95
CA SER A 213 -16.08 -10.90 -23.68
C SER A 213 -16.21 -11.33 -22.23
N PHE A 214 -16.07 -12.63 -21.99
CA PHE A 214 -15.91 -13.19 -20.66
C PHE A 214 -14.61 -12.73 -19.96
N ASN A 215 -13.74 -11.99 -20.68
CA ASN A 215 -12.52 -11.40 -20.20
C ASN A 215 -12.74 -9.93 -19.84
N GLU A 216 -11.96 -9.42 -18.89
CA GLU A 216 -12.04 -8.02 -18.41
C GLU A 216 -11.79 -6.94 -19.47
N GLY A 217 -11.43 -7.32 -20.69
CA GLY A 217 -11.07 -6.42 -21.79
C GLY A 217 -9.67 -5.80 -21.61
N THR A 218 -9.13 -5.25 -22.69
CA THR A 218 -7.82 -4.58 -22.68
C THR A 218 -7.96 -3.18 -22.10
N VAL A 219 -7.19 -2.85 -21.05
CA VAL A 219 -7.05 -1.47 -20.53
C VAL A 219 -6.18 -0.69 -21.50
N LEU A 220 -6.73 0.37 -22.08
CA LEU A 220 -6.05 1.22 -23.05
C LEU A 220 -5.30 2.35 -22.35
N PHE A 221 -5.98 3.03 -21.45
CA PHE A 221 -5.45 4.14 -20.68
C PHE A 221 -5.95 4.08 -19.25
N THR A 222 -5.17 4.62 -18.31
CA THR A 222 -5.68 4.95 -16.98
C THR A 222 -5.67 6.47 -16.84
N VAL A 223 -6.83 7.05 -16.56
CA VAL A 223 -7.00 8.49 -16.32
C VAL A 223 -7.27 8.72 -14.84
N ALA A 224 -6.59 9.69 -14.26
CA ALA A 224 -6.72 9.99 -12.84
C ALA A 224 -6.78 11.50 -12.55
N ASN A 225 -7.44 11.84 -11.45
CA ASN A 225 -7.47 13.19 -10.91
C ASN A 225 -6.27 13.40 -9.96
N LEU A 226 -5.22 14.05 -10.44
CA LEU A 226 -4.01 14.31 -9.65
C LEU A 226 -4.17 15.43 -8.62
N LYS A 227 -5.32 16.13 -8.58
CA LYS A 227 -5.60 17.16 -7.59
C LYS A 227 -6.05 16.60 -6.25
N SER A 228 -6.45 15.34 -6.22
CA SER A 228 -6.88 14.62 -5.01
C SER A 228 -6.06 13.34 -4.86
N MET A 229 -4.96 13.44 -4.11
CA MET A 229 -4.07 12.31 -3.83
C MET A 229 -4.26 11.84 -2.39
N ILE A 230 -4.12 10.57 -2.20
CA ILE A 230 -4.11 9.91 -0.88
C ILE A 230 -2.91 8.98 -0.80
N ILE A 231 -2.60 8.55 0.40
CA ILE A 231 -1.65 7.45 0.60
C ILE A 231 -2.45 6.23 1.03
N ARG A 232 -2.30 5.14 0.30
CA ARG A 232 -2.86 3.84 0.66
C ARG A 232 -1.82 3.03 1.40
N VAL A 233 -2.20 2.58 2.58
CA VAL A 233 -1.36 1.79 3.48
C VAL A 233 -2.07 0.48 3.79
N ASN A 234 -1.35 -0.62 3.76
CA ASN A 234 -1.89 -1.92 4.13
C ASN A 234 -1.41 -2.29 5.53
N LEU A 235 -2.31 -2.28 6.51
CA LEU A 235 -2.01 -2.62 7.89
C LEU A 235 -2.38 -4.07 8.20
N ASN A 236 -1.58 -4.70 9.05
CA ASN A 236 -1.89 -6.04 9.55
C ASN A 236 -3.01 -6.03 10.62
N GLU A 237 -3.53 -7.20 10.98
CA GLU A 237 -4.62 -7.38 11.93
C GLU A 237 -4.28 -6.86 13.35
N VAL A 238 -3.00 -6.89 13.75
CA VAL A 238 -2.57 -6.44 15.07
C VAL A 238 -2.55 -4.92 15.17
N ASP A 239 -2.17 -4.24 14.09
CA ASP A 239 -1.98 -2.79 14.08
C ASP A 239 -3.26 -2.03 13.74
N ILE A 240 -4.18 -2.64 12.96
CA ILE A 240 -5.46 -2.00 12.64
C ILE A 240 -6.30 -1.70 13.89
N ALA A 241 -6.18 -2.52 14.94
CA ALA A 241 -6.89 -2.29 16.21
C ALA A 241 -6.51 -0.97 16.90
N LYS A 242 -5.32 -0.42 16.57
CA LYS A 242 -4.79 0.83 17.12
C LYS A 242 -5.16 2.05 16.28
N VAL A 243 -5.73 1.84 15.07
CA VAL A 243 -5.97 2.90 14.08
C VAL A 243 -7.44 3.25 14.00
N LYS A 244 -7.73 4.56 14.00
CA LYS A 244 -9.09 5.12 13.91
C LYS A 244 -9.11 6.26 12.89
N VAL A 245 -10.26 6.44 12.24
CA VAL A 245 -10.49 7.57 11.35
C VAL A 245 -10.30 8.89 12.11
N GLY A 246 -9.66 9.86 11.48
CA GLY A 246 -9.36 11.18 12.03
C GLY A 246 -8.03 11.29 12.79
N GLN A 247 -7.32 10.19 13.04
CA GLN A 247 -6.00 10.24 13.68
C GLN A 247 -5.01 11.05 12.83
N PRO A 248 -4.16 11.87 13.46
CA PRO A 248 -3.09 12.59 12.77
C PRO A 248 -2.02 11.62 12.28
N VAL A 249 -1.48 11.93 11.12
CA VAL A 249 -0.47 11.11 10.44
C VAL A 249 0.71 11.99 10.04
N ARG A 250 1.90 11.48 10.23
CA ARG A 250 3.15 12.03 9.69
C ARG A 250 3.58 11.19 8.51
N VAL A 251 3.87 11.84 7.40
CA VAL A 251 4.24 11.19 6.15
C VAL A 251 5.59 11.69 5.69
N THR A 252 6.45 10.77 5.29
CA THR A 252 7.74 11.09 4.65
C THR A 252 7.82 10.30 3.35
N LEU A 253 7.99 11.00 2.22
CA LEU A 253 8.17 10.35 0.93
C LEU A 253 9.62 9.94 0.74
N ASP A 254 9.87 8.75 0.19
CA ASP A 254 11.22 8.27 -0.09
C ASP A 254 11.97 9.19 -1.07
N ALA A 255 11.24 9.81 -1.99
CA ALA A 255 11.78 10.79 -2.92
C ALA A 255 12.21 12.11 -2.25
N TYR A 256 11.65 12.44 -1.08
CA TYR A 256 11.89 13.70 -0.36
C TYR A 256 12.10 13.45 1.14
N PRO A 257 13.19 12.76 1.55
CA PRO A 257 13.40 12.32 2.94
C PRO A 257 13.57 13.47 3.94
N GLN A 258 13.89 14.67 3.47
CA GLN A 258 14.02 15.86 4.30
C GLN A 258 12.69 16.58 4.57
N LYS A 259 11.62 16.23 3.85
CA LYS A 259 10.31 16.85 4.00
C LYS A 259 9.36 15.91 4.73
N THR A 260 8.71 16.44 5.75
CA THR A 260 7.64 15.74 6.46
C THR A 260 6.32 16.41 6.15
N PHE A 261 5.38 15.65 5.68
CA PHE A 261 4.02 16.09 5.40
C PHE A 261 3.10 15.65 6.53
N THR A 262 2.05 16.41 6.77
CA THR A 262 0.99 16.07 7.72
C THR A 262 -0.25 15.62 6.98
N GLY A 263 -1.00 14.76 7.63
CA GLY A 263 -2.26 14.25 7.10
C GLY A 263 -3.13 13.66 8.18
N ARG A 264 -4.22 13.05 7.76
CA ARG A 264 -5.16 12.37 8.66
C ARG A 264 -5.65 11.07 8.04
N VAL A 265 -5.91 10.10 8.89
CA VAL A 265 -6.61 8.88 8.48
C VAL A 265 -8.02 9.26 8.00
N ARG A 266 -8.28 9.05 6.70
CA ARG A 266 -9.56 9.34 6.05
C ARG A 266 -10.52 8.17 6.12
N PHE A 267 -10.00 6.98 5.88
CA PHE A 267 -10.81 5.77 5.78
C PHE A 267 -10.02 4.57 6.30
N VAL A 268 -10.74 3.62 6.90
CA VAL A 268 -10.21 2.33 7.35
C VAL A 268 -11.14 1.27 6.78
N ALA A 269 -10.60 0.35 5.99
CA ALA A 269 -11.40 -0.70 5.36
C ALA A 269 -12.04 -1.61 6.40
N PRO A 270 -13.36 -1.88 6.30
CA PRO A 270 -14.07 -2.75 7.25
C PRO A 270 -13.76 -4.24 7.05
N ALA A 271 -13.17 -4.61 5.92
CA ALA A 271 -12.83 -5.99 5.57
C ALA A 271 -11.36 -6.13 5.19
N ALA A 272 -10.77 -7.25 5.61
CA ALA A 272 -9.41 -7.59 5.23
C ALA A 272 -9.35 -8.09 3.78
N LYS A 273 -8.28 -7.74 3.09
CA LYS A 273 -7.85 -8.34 1.82
C LYS A 273 -6.74 -9.36 2.11
N LEU A 274 -6.69 -10.41 1.31
CA LEU A 274 -5.57 -11.35 1.37
C LEU A 274 -4.50 -10.88 0.38
N GLN A 275 -3.33 -10.49 0.89
CA GLN A 275 -2.17 -10.12 0.11
C GLN A 275 -0.99 -11.01 0.53
N ASP A 276 -0.37 -11.72 -0.41
CA ASP A 276 0.76 -12.62 -0.16
C ASP A 276 0.53 -13.60 1.01
N LYS A 277 -0.71 -14.13 1.12
CA LYS A 277 -1.18 -15.01 2.21
C LYS A 277 -1.30 -14.36 3.59
N ILE A 278 -1.14 -13.04 3.67
CA ILE A 278 -1.31 -12.26 4.90
C ILE A 278 -2.61 -11.45 4.79
N LYS A 279 -3.37 -11.40 5.88
CA LYS A 279 -4.56 -10.54 5.99
C LYS A 279 -4.13 -9.12 6.25
N VAL A 280 -4.48 -8.22 5.35
CA VAL A 280 -4.20 -6.79 5.47
C VAL A 280 -5.49 -5.98 5.36
N PHE A 281 -5.52 -4.86 6.08
CA PHE A 281 -6.60 -3.88 6.03
C PHE A 281 -6.08 -2.62 5.33
N GLU A 282 -6.79 -2.18 4.32
CA GLU A 282 -6.45 -0.96 3.61
C GLU A 282 -6.85 0.27 4.42
N VAL A 283 -5.92 1.19 4.60
CA VAL A 283 -6.13 2.48 5.25
C VAL A 283 -5.77 3.59 4.28
N GLU A 284 -6.67 4.57 4.15
CA GLU A 284 -6.43 5.75 3.33
C GLU A 284 -6.07 6.94 4.22
N VAL A 285 -4.97 7.58 3.88
CA VAL A 285 -4.48 8.79 4.54
C VAL A 285 -4.61 9.97 3.58
N ALA A 286 -5.39 10.97 3.98
CA ALA A 286 -5.48 12.23 3.28
C ALA A 286 -4.32 13.14 3.70
N ILE A 287 -3.67 13.78 2.74
CA ILE A 287 -2.56 14.72 2.95
C ILE A 287 -3.14 16.12 3.03
N ASP A 288 -2.73 16.91 4.05
CA ASP A 288 -3.26 18.26 4.27
C ASP A 288 -2.79 19.27 3.20
N ALA A 289 -1.58 19.11 2.68
CA ALA A 289 -1.01 19.96 1.64
C ALA A 289 -0.38 19.13 0.53
N LEU A 290 -1.01 19.13 -0.64
CA LEU A 290 -0.47 18.51 -1.86
C LEU A 290 0.48 19.49 -2.55
N GLU A 291 1.69 19.04 -2.82
CA GLU A 291 2.64 19.72 -3.68
C GLU A 291 2.61 19.11 -5.10
N ASP A 292 2.91 19.90 -6.12
CA ASP A 292 3.00 19.44 -7.52
C ASP A 292 4.06 18.35 -7.75
N SER A 293 4.90 18.12 -6.75
CA SER A 293 5.94 17.10 -6.74
C SER A 293 5.45 15.69 -6.50
N PHE A 294 4.21 15.51 -6.00
CA PHE A 294 3.65 14.17 -5.78
C PHE A 294 3.38 13.45 -7.11
N ARG A 295 3.79 12.19 -7.18
CA ARG A 295 3.52 11.30 -8.32
C ARG A 295 2.85 10.03 -7.83
N THR A 296 1.91 9.53 -8.61
CA THR A 296 1.28 8.22 -8.36
C THR A 296 2.34 7.13 -8.34
N GLY A 297 2.25 6.23 -7.36
CA GLY A 297 3.20 5.13 -7.19
C GLY A 297 4.43 5.46 -6.35
N MET A 298 4.60 6.71 -5.88
CA MET A 298 5.68 7.03 -4.93
C MET A 298 5.46 6.31 -3.61
N SER A 299 6.54 5.73 -3.06
CA SER A 299 6.54 5.14 -1.73
C SER A 299 6.55 6.23 -0.66
N ALA A 300 5.77 6.00 0.39
CA ALA A 300 5.62 6.89 1.53
C ALA A 300 5.74 6.12 2.83
N ASN A 301 6.62 6.57 3.72
CA ASN A 301 6.66 6.10 5.10
C ASN A 301 5.60 6.85 5.90
N VAL A 302 4.65 6.12 6.42
CA VAL A 302 3.47 6.63 7.11
C VAL A 302 3.57 6.27 8.59
N GLU A 303 3.55 7.29 9.46
CA GLU A 303 3.50 7.13 10.90
C GLU A 303 2.14 7.64 11.40
N ILE A 304 1.24 6.72 11.72
CA ILE A 304 -0.08 7.04 12.28
C ILE A 304 0.09 7.23 13.78
N LEU A 305 -0.26 8.41 14.28
CA LEU A 305 -0.09 8.79 15.67
C LEU A 305 -1.35 8.40 16.46
N GLY A 306 -1.17 7.48 17.38
CA GLY A 306 -2.22 6.97 18.25
C GLY A 306 -2.32 7.74 19.58
N GLU A 307 -2.71 7.01 20.61
CA GLU A 307 -2.90 7.56 21.94
C GLU A 307 -1.59 8.14 22.50
N ARG A 308 -1.68 9.34 23.09
CA ARG A 308 -0.57 10.00 23.77
C ARG A 308 -0.86 10.12 25.25
N ARG A 309 0.12 9.76 26.07
CA ARG A 309 0.12 9.94 27.52
C ARG A 309 1.28 10.84 27.90
N PRO A 310 1.02 12.09 28.29
CA PRO A 310 2.06 13.01 28.72
C PRO A 310 2.55 12.67 30.13
N ALA A 311 3.85 12.87 30.36
CA ALA A 311 4.50 12.79 31.65
C ALA A 311 4.16 11.51 32.44
N THR A 312 4.13 10.37 31.79
CA THR A 312 3.79 9.09 32.43
C THR A 312 5.04 8.30 32.81
N LEU A 313 4.93 7.52 33.87
CA LEU A 313 6.02 6.65 34.31
C LEU A 313 6.14 5.46 33.36
N SER A 314 7.31 5.27 32.81
CA SER A 314 7.59 4.23 31.81
C SER A 314 8.78 3.36 32.19
N ILE A 315 8.73 2.12 31.76
CA ILE A 315 9.84 1.17 31.80
C ILE A 315 10.12 0.62 30.41
N PRO A 316 11.35 0.16 30.11
CA PRO A 316 11.61 -0.54 28.87
C PRO A 316 10.67 -1.74 28.72
N LEU A 317 10.17 -1.99 27.51
CA LEU A 317 9.25 -3.09 27.24
C LEU A 317 9.86 -4.45 27.62
N GLU A 318 11.16 -4.63 27.38
CA GLU A 318 11.91 -5.83 27.76
C GLU A 318 11.90 -6.12 29.27
N ALA A 319 11.73 -5.09 30.12
CA ALA A 319 11.68 -5.26 31.57
C ALA A 319 10.35 -5.84 32.08
N LEU A 320 9.34 -5.93 31.22
CA LEU A 320 8.03 -6.44 31.53
C LEU A 320 8.01 -7.96 31.39
N GLN A 321 7.98 -8.68 32.50
CA GLN A 321 7.98 -10.14 32.54
C GLN A 321 6.64 -10.68 32.99
N ARG A 322 6.30 -11.89 32.56
CA ARG A 322 5.07 -12.58 32.99
C ARG A 322 5.42 -13.71 33.95
N ARG A 323 4.92 -13.64 35.19
CA ARG A 323 5.14 -14.66 36.19
C ARG A 323 3.84 -15.00 36.92
N ASP A 324 3.53 -16.27 37.07
CA ASP A 324 2.35 -16.79 37.78
C ASP A 324 1.04 -16.10 37.32
N GLY A 325 0.91 -15.84 36.01
CA GLY A 325 -0.24 -15.16 35.41
C GLY A 325 -0.31 -13.64 35.63
N ARG A 326 0.68 -13.06 36.32
CA ARG A 326 0.78 -11.62 36.61
C ARG A 326 1.94 -10.99 35.84
N THR A 327 1.78 -9.73 35.50
CA THR A 327 2.85 -8.94 34.89
C THR A 327 3.69 -8.32 36.00
N VAL A 328 5.01 -8.52 35.93
CA VAL A 328 5.97 -8.08 36.95
C VAL A 328 7.17 -7.39 36.32
N ALA A 329 7.77 -6.48 37.06
CA ALA A 329 9.10 -5.93 36.77
C ALA A 329 10.05 -6.25 37.94
N TYR A 330 11.30 -6.55 37.62
CA TYR A 330 12.32 -6.82 38.61
C TYR A 330 13.13 -5.55 38.85
N ARG A 331 12.89 -4.88 39.98
CA ARG A 331 13.57 -3.66 40.39
C ARG A 331 14.86 -3.99 41.13
N LEU A 332 15.95 -3.33 40.79
CA LEU A 332 17.20 -3.42 41.56
C LEU A 332 17.03 -2.82 42.97
N LYS A 333 17.42 -3.54 44.01
CA LYS A 333 17.32 -3.07 45.41
C LYS A 333 18.17 -1.84 45.63
N SER A 334 17.67 -0.92 46.45
CA SER A 334 18.35 0.31 46.81
C SER A 334 19.65 0.02 47.55
N GLY A 335 20.72 0.75 47.19
CA GLY A 335 22.03 0.60 47.80
C GLY A 335 22.94 -0.42 47.12
N LEU A 336 22.45 -1.18 46.12
CA LEU A 336 23.28 -2.04 45.28
C LEU A 336 23.68 -1.28 44.04
N SER A 337 24.97 -1.17 43.80
CA SER A 337 25.50 -0.65 42.53
C SER A 337 25.84 -1.80 41.58
N ALA A 338 25.86 -1.49 40.28
CA ALA A 338 26.31 -2.43 39.27
C ALA A 338 27.72 -2.99 39.58
N SER A 339 28.59 -2.16 40.16
CA SER A 339 29.95 -2.56 40.59
C SER A 339 29.94 -3.52 41.79
N ALA A 340 29.00 -3.42 42.73
CA ALA A 340 28.88 -4.34 43.85
C ALA A 340 28.45 -5.74 43.37
N ILE A 341 27.60 -5.82 42.38
CA ILE A 341 27.15 -7.09 41.78
C ILE A 341 28.27 -7.72 40.95
N SER A 342 29.05 -6.91 40.25
CA SER A 342 30.24 -7.40 39.50
C SER A 342 31.25 -8.03 40.44
N LYS A 343 31.58 -7.39 41.57
CA LYS A 343 32.51 -7.93 42.57
C LYS A 343 32.05 -9.24 43.20
N ALA A 344 30.74 -9.40 43.43
CA ALA A 344 30.19 -10.65 43.96
C ALA A 344 30.35 -11.87 43.02
N LYS A 345 30.81 -11.65 41.79
CA LYS A 345 31.00 -12.64 40.75
C LYS A 345 32.46 -12.88 40.37
N ASP A 346 33.37 -12.17 41.00
CA ASP A 346 34.78 -12.40 40.75
C ASP A 346 35.08 -13.87 41.05
N GLY A 347 35.43 -14.62 40.01
CA GLY A 347 35.67 -16.07 40.07
C GLY A 347 34.64 -16.97 39.38
N LEU A 348 33.49 -16.42 38.94
CA LEU A 348 32.51 -17.19 38.15
C LEU A 348 32.68 -16.93 36.64
N SER A 349 32.85 -17.98 35.83
CA SER A 349 33.01 -17.89 34.37
C SER A 349 31.73 -18.29 33.62
N GLY A 350 31.44 -17.61 32.51
CA GLY A 350 30.43 -17.99 31.52
C GLY A 350 29.09 -18.48 32.07
N ARG A 351 28.72 -19.72 31.80
CA ARG A 351 27.48 -20.41 32.19
C ARG A 351 27.16 -20.32 33.68
N ASN A 352 28.18 -20.41 34.53
CA ASN A 352 27.97 -20.37 35.98
C ASN A 352 27.45 -19.03 36.50
N LYS A 353 27.70 -17.91 35.81
CA LYS A 353 27.20 -16.58 36.21
C LYS A 353 25.66 -16.49 36.10
N PHE A 354 25.07 -17.07 35.05
CA PHE A 354 23.62 -17.06 34.85
C PHE A 354 22.90 -18.01 35.80
N VAL A 355 23.44 -19.20 36.01
CA VAL A 355 22.89 -20.16 36.98
C VAL A 355 22.94 -19.58 38.39
N TRP A 356 24.03 -18.95 38.75
CA TRP A 356 24.19 -18.31 40.06
C TRP A 356 23.18 -17.18 40.26
N LEU A 357 22.95 -16.33 39.25
CA LEU A 357 21.97 -15.26 39.33
C LEU A 357 20.54 -15.82 39.49
N ALA A 358 20.20 -16.88 38.78
CA ALA A 358 18.89 -17.51 38.87
C ALA A 358 18.60 -18.07 40.27
N ASP A 359 19.66 -18.52 40.98
CA ASP A 359 19.52 -19.02 42.34
C ASP A 359 19.52 -17.91 43.40
N HIS A 360 20.20 -16.76 43.15
CA HIS A 360 20.40 -15.66 44.10
C HIS A 360 19.66 -14.37 43.70
N TRP A 361 18.76 -14.39 42.70
CA TRP A 361 18.12 -13.18 42.17
C TRP A 361 17.40 -12.35 43.26
N ARG A 362 16.86 -13.01 44.30
CA ARG A 362 16.17 -12.34 45.40
C ARG A 362 17.06 -11.45 46.25
N ASP A 363 18.36 -11.65 46.23
CA ASP A 363 19.32 -10.82 46.95
C ASP A 363 19.51 -9.48 46.26
N TYR A 364 19.31 -9.43 44.95
CA TYR A 364 19.56 -8.26 44.11
C TYR A 364 18.30 -7.55 43.66
N PHE A 365 17.20 -8.27 43.47
CA PHE A 365 15.98 -7.72 42.85
C PHE A 365 14.75 -7.90 43.77
N ASP A 366 13.88 -6.87 43.75
CA ASP A 366 12.54 -6.93 44.26
C ASP A 366 11.57 -7.17 43.12
N THR A 367 10.61 -8.09 43.30
CA THR A 367 9.52 -8.30 42.34
C THR A 367 8.46 -7.23 42.55
N VAL A 368 8.19 -6.44 41.53
CA VAL A 368 7.15 -5.40 41.56
C VAL A 368 6.04 -5.80 40.58
N PRO A 369 4.86 -6.21 41.10
CA PRO A 369 3.72 -6.46 40.21
C PRO A 369 3.23 -5.13 39.62
N VAL A 370 3.13 -5.07 38.29
CA VAL A 370 2.77 -3.84 37.57
C VAL A 370 1.54 -4.06 36.71
N SER A 371 0.71 -3.01 36.60
CA SER A 371 -0.32 -2.92 35.55
C SER A 371 0.22 -2.09 34.42
N ALA A 372 0.30 -2.69 33.23
CA ALA A 372 0.78 -2.03 32.04
C ALA A 372 -0.34 -1.20 31.38
N GLY A 373 0.00 -0.01 30.96
CA GLY A 373 -0.84 0.88 30.16
C GLY A 373 -0.48 0.81 28.67
N ILE A 374 -0.38 1.97 28.02
CA ILE A 374 0.01 2.04 26.61
C ILE A 374 1.47 1.59 26.46
N ALA A 375 1.74 0.88 25.35
CA ALA A 375 3.06 0.40 25.01
C ALA A 375 3.50 0.95 23.65
N THR A 376 4.74 1.40 23.59
CA THR A 376 5.46 1.69 22.36
C THR A 376 6.35 0.50 21.98
N LEU A 377 7.12 0.61 20.90
CA LEU A 377 8.10 -0.43 20.53
C LEU A 377 9.22 -0.62 21.55
N GLU A 378 9.52 0.42 22.34
CA GLU A 378 10.67 0.42 23.26
C GLU A 378 10.24 0.43 24.73
N ARG A 379 9.12 1.05 25.05
CA ARG A 379 8.73 1.34 26.42
C ARG A 379 7.24 1.10 26.67
N VAL A 380 6.91 0.87 27.94
CA VAL A 380 5.53 0.63 28.38
C VAL A 380 5.21 1.51 29.59
N GLU A 381 4.01 2.07 29.60
CA GLU A 381 3.46 2.81 30.73
C GLU A 381 3.20 1.91 31.92
N VAL A 382 3.54 2.39 33.11
CA VAL A 382 3.18 1.76 34.39
C VAL A 382 2.02 2.53 35.02
N LEU A 383 0.81 1.96 34.93
CA LEU A 383 -0.42 2.60 35.46
C LEU A 383 -0.51 2.52 36.97
N ALA A 384 -0.23 1.37 37.55
CA ALA A 384 -0.31 1.14 38.97
C ALA A 384 0.59 -0.03 39.37
N VAL A 385 1.07 0.01 40.61
CA VAL A 385 1.68 -1.14 41.26
C VAL A 385 0.57 -1.87 42.02
N LEU A 386 0.37 -3.15 41.64
CA LEU A 386 -0.64 -3.99 42.29
C LEU A 386 -0.26 -4.25 43.77
N ALA A 387 -1.27 -4.44 44.62
CA ALA A 387 -1.13 -4.53 46.08
C ALA A 387 0.02 -5.49 46.50
N GLY A 388 0.89 -5.00 47.42
CA GLY A 388 2.02 -5.75 47.98
C GLY A 388 3.42 -5.35 47.50
N GLY A 389 3.56 -4.50 46.45
CA GLY A 389 4.85 -4.02 45.95
C GLY A 389 5.14 -2.57 46.31
N ARG A 390 6.42 -2.20 46.51
CA ARG A 390 6.83 -0.79 46.54
C ARG A 390 6.69 -0.21 45.14
N SER A 391 6.11 1.00 45.03
CA SER A 391 5.97 1.69 43.73
C SER A 391 7.31 1.91 43.04
N LEU A 392 7.35 1.77 41.71
CA LEU A 392 8.48 2.19 40.91
C LEU A 392 8.59 3.71 40.92
N ARG A 393 9.81 4.23 41.03
CA ARG A 393 10.09 5.67 41.02
C ARG A 393 11.01 6.02 39.87
N GLN A 394 10.91 7.23 39.39
CA GLN A 394 11.82 7.76 38.39
C GLN A 394 13.28 7.62 38.84
N GLY A 395 14.13 7.16 37.94
CA GLY A 395 15.57 6.95 38.19
C GLY A 395 15.94 5.56 38.72
N GLU A 396 14.96 4.78 39.23
CA GLU A 396 15.23 3.39 39.64
C GLU A 396 15.60 2.52 38.42
N GLN A 397 16.31 1.43 38.68
CA GLN A 397 16.76 0.48 37.66
C GLN A 397 15.91 -0.79 37.69
N VAL A 398 15.56 -1.29 36.51
CA VAL A 398 14.80 -2.54 36.32
C VAL A 398 15.61 -3.49 35.44
N CYS A 399 15.51 -4.78 35.71
CA CYS A 399 16.15 -5.81 34.91
C CYS A 399 15.40 -5.98 33.58
N LEU A 400 16.12 -6.01 32.47
CA LEU A 400 15.55 -6.20 31.12
C LEU A 400 15.33 -7.68 30.80
N GLU A 401 15.96 -8.57 31.53
CA GLU A 401 15.82 -10.01 31.35
C GLU A 401 15.13 -10.62 32.57
N ASP A 402 14.57 -11.82 32.41
CA ASP A 402 14.04 -12.57 33.54
C ASP A 402 15.20 -13.14 34.38
N PRO A 403 15.47 -12.59 35.59
CA PRO A 403 16.59 -13.04 36.40
C PRO A 403 16.36 -14.44 36.99
N THR A 404 15.15 -14.97 36.90
CA THR A 404 14.80 -16.29 37.43
C THR A 404 14.99 -17.42 36.41
N ARG A 405 15.20 -17.07 35.15
CA ARG A 405 15.30 -18.03 34.05
C ARG A 405 16.72 -18.61 33.97
N LYS A 406 16.84 -19.89 34.21
CA LYS A 406 18.08 -20.62 33.92
C LYS A 406 18.24 -20.67 32.40
N LYS A 407 19.20 -19.90 31.83
CA LYS A 407 19.54 -20.01 30.41
C LYS A 407 20.18 -21.37 30.18
N VAL A 408 19.41 -22.27 29.57
CA VAL A 408 19.96 -23.50 28.96
C VAL A 408 20.47 -23.07 27.59
N GLU A 409 21.78 -23.01 27.39
CA GLU A 409 22.38 -22.95 26.05
C GLU A 409 21.89 -24.19 25.29
N LYS A 410 21.33 -23.99 24.11
CA LYS A 410 21.19 -25.09 23.16
C LYS A 410 22.60 -25.56 22.84
N ASP A 411 22.94 -26.75 23.25
CA ASP A 411 24.13 -27.44 22.76
C ASP A 411 23.94 -27.57 21.24
N ASP A 412 24.97 -27.15 20.50
CA ASP A 412 25.09 -27.33 19.06
C ASP A 412 24.93 -28.82 18.75
N GLU A 413 23.75 -29.22 18.26
CA GLU A 413 23.58 -30.40 17.46
C GLU A 413 23.99 -30.08 16.03
N ASP A 414 25.31 -30.07 15.80
CA ASP A 414 25.91 -30.31 14.51
C ASP A 414 27.08 -31.27 14.71
N ASN A 415 26.79 -32.53 14.47
CA ASN A 415 27.77 -33.56 14.14
C ASN A 415 27.18 -34.43 13.03
#